data_26c9527bc1c366e088b2a6400e8e57b2
#
_entry.id   26c9527bc1c366e088b2a6400e8e57b2
#
_cell.length_a   1.000
_cell.length_b   1.000
_cell.length_c   1.000
_cell.angle_alpha   90.00
_cell.angle_beta   90.00
_cell.angle_gamma   90.00
#
_symmetry.space_group_name_H-M   'P 1'
#
loop_
_entity.id
_entity.type
_entity.pdbx_description
1 polymer ?
#
loop_
_entity_poly.entity_id
_entity_poly.type
_entity_poly.pdbx_seq_one_letter_code
_entity_poly.pdbx_strand_id
1 'polypeptide(L)'
;MIRKARKNDIPRIIALLHQVNMVHHEIRPDLFKPHTTKYNAQELEAMFDDDSRPIFVYDDNDVLGYAFCQITEVSNNQLLQDIKTLYIDDICVDEEARGRHVGKALYHYVRDYAKAIGCNHITLNVWQGNDAAWHFYQNMGMKVQKTTMEVIL
;
A
#
# COMPACT_ATOMS: atom_id res chain seq x y z
N MET A 1 14.05 -10.23 4.38
CA MET A 1 14.68 -9.15 3.60
C MET A 1 13.64 -8.45 2.74
N ILE A 2 13.72 -7.14 2.65
CA ILE A 2 12.82 -6.36 1.81
C ILE A 2 13.56 -5.93 0.54
N ARG A 3 12.92 -6.09 -0.59
CA ARG A 3 13.46 -5.79 -1.91
C ARG A 3 12.35 -5.38 -2.88
N LYS A 4 12.72 -4.84 -4.03
CA LYS A 4 11.75 -4.63 -5.12
C LYS A 4 11.15 -5.95 -5.59
N ALA A 5 9.87 -5.92 -5.91
CA ALA A 5 9.17 -7.06 -6.49
C ALA A 5 9.70 -7.40 -7.89
N ARG A 6 9.62 -8.65 -8.24
CA ARG A 6 10.07 -9.23 -9.52
C ARG A 6 8.97 -10.08 -10.13
N LYS A 7 9.13 -10.41 -11.39
CA LYS A 7 8.18 -11.24 -12.13
C LYS A 7 7.82 -12.55 -11.41
N ASN A 8 8.82 -13.19 -10.80
CA ASN A 8 8.60 -14.45 -10.07
C ASN A 8 7.75 -14.29 -8.81
N ASP A 9 7.56 -13.07 -8.31
CA ASP A 9 6.74 -12.80 -7.14
C ASP A 9 5.25 -12.67 -7.47
N ILE A 10 4.89 -12.55 -8.75
CA ILE A 10 3.51 -12.26 -9.19
C ILE A 10 2.49 -13.24 -8.59
N PRO A 11 2.68 -14.56 -8.64
CA PRO A 11 1.69 -15.48 -8.06
C PRO A 11 1.44 -15.23 -6.58
N ARG A 12 2.48 -14.95 -5.82
CA ARG A 12 2.38 -14.68 -4.38
C ARG A 12 1.72 -13.33 -4.10
N ILE A 13 2.08 -12.31 -4.88
CA ILE A 13 1.46 -10.98 -4.77
C ILE A 13 -0.05 -11.09 -5.05
N ILE A 14 -0.45 -11.83 -6.08
CA ILE A 14 -1.87 -12.02 -6.40
C ILE A 14 -2.61 -12.72 -5.25
N ALA A 15 -2.01 -13.74 -4.63
CA ALA A 15 -2.60 -14.40 -3.48
C ALA A 15 -2.84 -13.41 -2.31
N LEU A 16 -1.88 -12.53 -2.05
CA LEU A 16 -2.01 -11.49 -1.01
C LEU A 16 -3.05 -10.42 -1.40
N LEU A 17 -3.13 -10.07 -2.67
CA LEU A 17 -4.17 -9.14 -3.17
C LEU A 17 -5.58 -9.70 -2.95
N HIS A 18 -5.77 -11.01 -3.10
CA HIS A 18 -7.03 -11.68 -2.77
C HIS A 18 -7.37 -11.52 -1.28
N GLN A 19 -6.40 -11.73 -0.39
CA GLN A 19 -6.62 -11.58 1.04
C GLN A 19 -7.09 -10.16 1.40
N VAL A 20 -6.40 -9.13 0.90
CA VAL A 20 -6.73 -7.74 1.23
C VAL A 20 -8.05 -7.31 0.60
N ASN A 21 -8.37 -7.79 -0.61
CA ASN A 21 -9.65 -7.48 -1.23
C ASN A 21 -10.82 -8.06 -0.42
N MET A 22 -10.67 -9.24 0.15
CA MET A 22 -11.71 -9.83 1.00
C MET A 22 -11.93 -9.01 2.28
N VAL A 23 -10.88 -8.46 2.86
CA VAL A 23 -11.00 -7.53 4.00
C VAL A 23 -11.83 -6.30 3.60
N HIS A 24 -11.54 -5.69 2.46
CA HIS A 24 -12.28 -4.52 1.97
C HIS A 24 -13.74 -4.90 1.63
N HIS A 25 -13.96 -6.05 1.01
CA HIS A 25 -15.31 -6.53 0.73
C HIS A 25 -16.13 -6.73 2.00
N GLU A 26 -15.55 -7.29 3.05
CA GLU A 26 -16.24 -7.49 4.34
C GLU A 26 -16.61 -6.15 4.99
N ILE A 27 -15.77 -5.14 4.87
CA ILE A 27 -16.03 -3.79 5.41
C ILE A 27 -17.06 -3.03 4.57
N ARG A 28 -16.91 -3.07 3.25
CA ARG A 28 -17.77 -2.34 2.30
C ARG A 28 -18.20 -3.25 1.15
N PRO A 29 -19.12 -4.21 1.42
CA PRO A 29 -19.62 -5.11 0.35
C PRO A 29 -20.39 -4.37 -0.74
N ASP A 30 -20.88 -3.17 -0.47
CA ASP A 30 -21.51 -2.29 -1.43
C ASP A 30 -20.53 -1.70 -2.45
N LEU A 31 -19.25 -1.62 -2.13
CA LEU A 31 -18.22 -1.02 -2.99
C LEU A 31 -17.27 -2.06 -3.59
N PHE A 32 -16.92 -3.08 -2.85
CA PHE A 32 -15.91 -4.06 -3.27
C PHE A 32 -16.52 -5.40 -3.65
N LYS A 33 -16.21 -5.87 -4.85
CA LYS A 33 -16.60 -7.21 -5.31
C LYS A 33 -15.80 -8.27 -4.54
N PRO A 34 -16.41 -9.41 -4.20
CA PRO A 34 -15.66 -10.52 -3.61
C PRO A 34 -14.86 -11.28 -4.68
N HIS A 35 -13.89 -12.08 -4.23
CA HIS A 35 -13.17 -13.06 -5.07
C HIS A 35 -12.47 -12.46 -6.29
N THR A 36 -11.88 -11.29 -6.13
CA THR A 36 -11.14 -10.60 -7.19
C THR A 36 -9.93 -9.89 -6.62
N THR A 37 -9.12 -9.29 -7.48
CA THR A 37 -7.92 -8.53 -7.11
C THR A 37 -7.91 -7.18 -7.78
N LYS A 38 -7.23 -6.20 -7.15
CA LYS A 38 -7.06 -4.87 -7.70
C LYS A 38 -6.26 -4.87 -8.99
N TYR A 39 -5.25 -5.75 -9.09
CA TYR A 39 -4.37 -5.87 -10.24
C TYR A 39 -4.29 -7.32 -10.71
N ASN A 40 -4.20 -7.52 -12.03
CA ASN A 40 -3.91 -8.82 -12.62
C ASN A 40 -2.40 -8.96 -12.90
N ALA A 41 -1.98 -10.14 -13.36
CA ALA A 41 -0.57 -10.43 -13.63
C ALA A 41 0.05 -9.50 -14.68
N GLN A 42 -0.69 -9.16 -15.74
CA GLN A 42 -0.25 -8.26 -16.80
C GLN A 42 -0.01 -6.84 -16.27
N GLU A 43 -0.94 -6.35 -15.45
CA GLU A 43 -0.83 -5.03 -14.84
C GLU A 43 0.35 -4.95 -13.89
N LEU A 44 0.58 -6.00 -13.08
CA LEU A 44 1.74 -6.07 -12.19
C LEU A 44 3.05 -6.05 -12.96
N GLU A 45 3.14 -6.81 -14.03
CA GLU A 45 4.34 -6.85 -14.86
C GLU A 45 4.67 -5.48 -15.44
N ALA A 46 3.66 -4.76 -15.92
CA ALA A 46 3.82 -3.39 -16.41
C ALA A 46 4.25 -2.41 -15.29
N MET A 47 3.74 -2.59 -14.08
CA MET A 47 4.11 -1.76 -12.94
C MET A 47 5.58 -1.91 -12.53
N PHE A 48 6.18 -3.08 -12.74
CA PHE A 48 7.58 -3.29 -12.40
C PHE A 48 8.54 -2.41 -13.23
N ASP A 49 8.12 -1.96 -14.39
CA ASP A 49 8.89 -1.07 -15.26
C ASP A 49 8.56 0.41 -15.03
N ASP A 50 7.65 0.72 -14.11
CA ASP A 50 7.23 2.09 -13.79
C ASP A 50 7.88 2.54 -12.47
N ASP A 51 8.90 3.39 -12.57
CA ASP A 51 9.64 3.90 -11.41
C ASP A 51 8.80 4.77 -10.48
N SER A 52 7.66 5.29 -10.97
CA SER A 52 6.73 6.07 -10.13
C SER A 52 5.81 5.20 -9.28
N ARG A 53 5.80 3.88 -9.51
CA ARG A 53 4.94 2.93 -8.82
C ARG A 53 5.73 1.74 -8.26
N PRO A 54 6.70 1.98 -7.36
CA PRO A 54 7.52 0.90 -6.82
C PRO A 54 6.70 -0.04 -5.95
N ILE A 55 7.00 -1.34 -6.09
CA ILE A 55 6.41 -2.40 -5.28
C ILE A 55 7.55 -3.09 -4.53
N PHE A 56 7.42 -3.16 -3.21
CA PHE A 56 8.37 -3.84 -2.34
C PHE A 56 7.75 -5.09 -1.75
N VAL A 57 8.56 -6.13 -1.60
CA VAL A 57 8.14 -7.39 -0.98
C VAL A 57 9.03 -7.72 0.21
N TYR A 58 8.43 -8.32 1.22
CA TYR A 58 9.16 -8.92 2.34
C TYR A 58 9.37 -10.39 2.01
N ASP A 59 10.63 -10.74 1.77
CA ASP A 59 11.05 -12.07 1.33
C ASP A 59 11.80 -12.79 2.47
N ASP A 60 11.22 -13.88 2.94
CA ASP A 60 11.82 -14.78 3.93
C ASP A 60 11.52 -16.21 3.48
N ASN A 61 12.26 -16.69 2.46
CA ASN A 61 12.05 -17.93 1.72
C ASN A 61 10.72 -18.01 0.97
N ASP A 62 9.81 -17.10 1.23
CA ASP A 62 8.57 -16.84 0.52
C ASP A 62 8.21 -15.36 0.72
N VAL A 63 7.37 -14.82 -0.16
CA VAL A 63 6.86 -13.46 0.00
C VAL A 63 5.77 -13.47 1.08
N LEU A 64 6.06 -12.85 2.21
CA LEU A 64 5.16 -12.79 3.36
C LEU A 64 4.33 -11.49 3.42
N GLY A 65 4.68 -10.52 2.60
CA GLY A 65 3.98 -9.25 2.55
C GLY A 65 4.50 -8.37 1.44
N TYR A 66 3.75 -7.30 1.15
CA TYR A 66 4.13 -6.32 0.13
C TYR A 66 3.77 -4.90 0.55
N ALA A 67 4.36 -3.93 -0.14
CA ALA A 67 3.95 -2.54 -0.11
C ALA A 67 3.87 -2.02 -1.54
N PHE A 68 2.68 -1.57 -1.95
CA PHE A 68 2.47 -0.86 -3.20
C PHE A 68 2.57 0.63 -2.95
N CYS A 69 3.41 1.31 -3.72
CA CYS A 69 3.65 2.74 -3.59
C CYS A 69 3.37 3.46 -4.89
N GLN A 70 3.06 4.74 -4.79
CA GLN A 70 2.94 5.63 -5.93
C GLN A 70 3.56 6.97 -5.58
N ILE A 71 4.49 7.45 -6.43
CA ILE A 71 5.17 8.71 -6.24
C ILE A 71 4.51 9.76 -7.11
N THR A 72 4.09 10.85 -6.48
CA THR A 72 3.51 12.00 -7.16
C THR A 72 4.31 13.25 -6.83
N GLU A 73 4.38 14.16 -7.79
CA GLU A 73 5.13 15.40 -7.65
C GLU A 73 4.31 16.55 -8.19
N VAL A 74 4.16 17.60 -7.38
CA VAL A 74 3.49 18.84 -7.76
C VAL A 74 4.55 19.93 -7.85
N SER A 75 4.67 20.55 -9.01
CA SER A 75 5.61 21.65 -9.26
C SER A 75 4.92 22.77 -9.99
N ASN A 76 5.21 24.00 -9.62
CA ASN A 76 4.67 25.20 -10.28
C ASN A 76 3.15 25.20 -10.36
N ASN A 77 2.49 24.64 -9.37
CA ASN A 77 1.03 24.63 -9.27
C ASN A 77 0.55 25.99 -8.77
N GLN A 78 -0.56 26.47 -9.32
CA GLN A 78 -1.11 27.76 -8.96
C GLN A 78 -1.60 27.84 -7.52
N LEU A 79 -2.06 26.71 -6.96
CA LEU A 79 -2.64 26.61 -5.61
C LEU A 79 -1.69 26.00 -4.60
N LEU A 80 -0.98 24.92 -4.97
CA LEU A 80 -0.19 24.12 -4.07
C LEU A 80 1.28 24.48 -4.12
N GLN A 81 1.96 24.36 -2.99
CA GLN A 81 3.42 24.40 -2.91
C GLN A 81 4.02 23.23 -3.69
N ASP A 82 5.30 23.36 -4.07
CA ASP A 82 6.04 22.23 -4.65
C ASP A 82 6.17 21.13 -3.61
N ILE A 83 5.67 19.96 -3.94
CA ILE A 83 5.62 18.84 -2.99
C ILE A 83 5.78 17.50 -3.70
N LYS A 84 6.58 16.64 -3.12
CA LYS A 84 6.76 15.26 -3.57
C LYS A 84 6.20 14.32 -2.50
N THR A 85 5.27 13.48 -2.91
CA THR A 85 4.55 12.59 -2.00
C THR A 85 4.73 11.13 -2.42
N LEU A 86 5.01 10.27 -1.45
CA LEU A 86 4.85 8.83 -1.63
C LEU A 86 3.49 8.43 -1.06
N TYR A 87 2.61 7.96 -1.93
CA TYR A 87 1.33 7.40 -1.55
C TYR A 87 1.47 5.89 -1.37
N ILE A 88 1.13 5.40 -0.19
CA ILE A 88 1.02 3.96 0.05
C ILE A 88 -0.35 3.52 -0.41
N ASP A 89 -0.39 2.84 -1.57
CA ASP A 89 -1.62 2.32 -2.12
C ASP A 89 -2.14 1.17 -1.27
N ASP A 90 -1.23 0.31 -0.80
CA ASP A 90 -1.56 -0.82 0.05
C ASP A 90 -0.31 -1.41 0.72
N ILE A 91 -0.45 -1.84 1.97
CA ILE A 91 0.48 -2.74 2.65
C ILE A 91 -0.31 -3.96 3.10
N CYS A 92 0.12 -5.13 2.68
CA CYS A 92 -0.52 -6.39 3.03
C CYS A 92 0.50 -7.35 3.62
N VAL A 93 0.11 -8.01 4.69
CA VAL A 93 0.88 -9.10 5.32
C VAL A 93 0.05 -10.36 5.25
N ASP A 94 0.68 -11.47 4.85
CA ASP A 94 0.03 -12.77 4.85
C ASP A 94 -0.57 -13.06 6.23
N GLU A 95 -1.79 -13.57 6.25
CA GLU A 95 -2.50 -13.92 7.48
C GLU A 95 -1.65 -14.84 8.39
N GLU A 96 -0.92 -15.78 7.80
CA GLU A 96 -0.06 -16.73 8.53
C GLU A 96 1.23 -16.08 9.05
N ALA A 97 1.60 -14.90 8.55
CA ALA A 97 2.80 -14.18 8.96
C ALA A 97 2.52 -13.02 9.92
N ARG A 98 1.27 -12.83 10.33
CA ARG A 98 0.90 -11.77 11.27
C ARG A 98 1.54 -12.01 12.63
N GLY A 99 1.88 -10.92 13.33
CA GLY A 99 2.57 -10.96 14.61
C GLY A 99 4.09 -11.11 14.51
N ARG A 100 4.63 -11.17 13.28
CA ARG A 100 6.09 -11.29 13.03
C ARG A 100 6.72 -9.97 12.63
N HIS A 101 6.04 -8.86 12.84
CA HIS A 101 6.49 -7.49 12.52
C HIS A 101 6.80 -7.23 11.05
N VAL A 102 6.24 -8.00 10.13
CA VAL A 102 6.43 -7.85 8.68
C VAL A 102 5.88 -6.50 8.19
N GLY A 103 4.68 -6.13 8.62
CA GLY A 103 4.08 -4.84 8.25
C GLY A 103 4.89 -3.64 8.74
N LYS A 104 5.38 -3.72 9.98
CA LYS A 104 6.24 -2.68 10.56
C LYS A 104 7.55 -2.52 9.77
N ALA A 105 8.16 -3.63 9.40
CA ALA A 105 9.39 -3.62 8.60
C ALA A 105 9.14 -3.01 7.22
N LEU A 106 8.05 -3.37 6.55
CA LEU A 106 7.67 -2.81 5.26
C LEU A 106 7.42 -1.30 5.36
N TYR A 107 6.70 -0.86 6.38
CA TYR A 107 6.43 0.56 6.58
C TYR A 107 7.73 1.36 6.78
N HIS A 108 8.63 0.88 7.62
CA HIS A 108 9.92 1.55 7.85
C HIS A 108 10.77 1.58 6.59
N TYR A 109 10.79 0.51 5.82
CA TYR A 109 11.50 0.47 4.54
C TYR A 109 10.97 1.51 3.57
N VAL A 110 9.65 1.60 3.42
CA VAL A 110 8.99 2.61 2.56
C VAL A 110 9.30 4.02 3.04
N ARG A 111 9.29 4.25 4.34
CA ARG A 111 9.62 5.55 4.94
C ARG A 111 11.06 5.97 4.61
N ASP A 112 12.00 5.05 4.77
CA ASP A 112 13.41 5.32 4.46
C ASP A 112 13.61 5.57 2.96
N TYR A 113 12.94 4.78 2.14
CA TYR A 113 12.94 4.98 0.69
C TYR A 113 12.39 6.36 0.31
N ALA A 114 11.24 6.76 0.86
CA ALA A 114 10.64 8.06 0.61
C ALA A 114 11.58 9.20 0.98
N LYS A 115 12.25 9.11 2.11
CA LYS A 115 13.27 10.10 2.53
C LYS A 115 14.43 10.15 1.54
N ALA A 116 14.94 9.00 1.12
CA ALA A 116 16.08 8.90 0.22
C ALA A 116 15.81 9.55 -1.15
N ILE A 117 14.57 9.47 -1.65
CA ILE A 117 14.18 10.07 -2.92
C ILE A 117 13.65 11.51 -2.79
N GLY A 118 13.68 12.08 -1.58
CA GLY A 118 13.33 13.49 -1.35
C GLY A 118 11.84 13.77 -1.21
N CYS A 119 11.03 12.80 -0.81
CA CYS A 119 9.61 13.04 -0.53
C CYS A 119 9.42 13.90 0.71
N ASN A 120 8.42 14.78 0.65
CA ASN A 120 8.00 15.63 1.76
C ASN A 120 6.98 14.93 2.67
N HIS A 121 6.14 14.08 2.08
CA HIS A 121 5.05 13.39 2.77
C HIS A 121 4.95 11.94 2.36
N ILE A 122 4.42 11.13 3.28
CA ILE A 122 3.84 9.81 2.99
C ILE A 122 2.36 9.92 3.33
N THR A 123 1.50 9.50 2.41
CA THR A 123 0.04 9.47 2.60
C THR A 123 -0.52 8.10 2.30
N LEU A 124 -1.68 7.81 2.87
CA LEU A 124 -2.46 6.62 2.56
C LEU A 124 -3.92 6.86 2.95
N ASN A 125 -4.79 5.97 2.50
CA ASN A 125 -6.19 5.97 2.89
C ASN A 125 -6.51 4.73 3.72
N VAL A 126 -7.35 4.89 4.75
CA VAL A 126 -7.87 3.80 5.56
C VAL A 126 -9.39 3.87 5.55
N TRP A 127 -10.05 2.78 5.20
CA TRP A 127 -11.50 2.70 5.24
C TRP A 127 -12.00 2.73 6.68
N GLN A 128 -13.06 3.52 6.92
CA GLN A 128 -13.79 3.47 8.19
C GLN A 128 -14.28 2.03 8.44
N GLY A 129 -13.96 1.49 9.60
CA GLY A 129 -14.25 0.10 9.94
C GLY A 129 -13.03 -0.83 9.85
N ASN A 130 -11.95 -0.42 9.20
CA ASN A 130 -10.70 -1.14 9.23
C ASN A 130 -9.84 -0.71 10.42
N ASP A 131 -10.27 -1.11 11.61
CA ASP A 131 -9.66 -0.68 12.87
C ASP A 131 -8.21 -1.19 13.02
N ALA A 132 -7.92 -2.37 12.53
CA ALA A 132 -6.58 -2.94 12.58
C ALA A 132 -5.58 -2.08 11.79
N ALA A 133 -5.93 -1.67 10.58
CA ALA A 133 -5.10 -0.78 9.77
C ALA A 133 -4.98 0.60 10.42
N TRP A 134 -6.08 1.16 10.91
CA TRP A 134 -6.09 2.43 11.60
C TRP A 134 -5.10 2.46 12.78
N HIS A 135 -5.19 1.48 13.68
CA HIS A 135 -4.30 1.38 14.83
C HIS A 135 -2.85 1.16 14.44
N PHE A 136 -2.61 0.34 13.41
CA PHE A 136 -1.27 0.10 12.90
C PHE A 136 -0.60 1.41 12.45
N TYR A 137 -1.27 2.18 11.58
CA TYR A 137 -0.69 3.42 11.06
C TYR A 137 -0.60 4.51 12.12
N GLN A 138 -1.56 4.58 13.03
CA GLN A 138 -1.50 5.50 14.16
C GLN A 138 -0.28 5.20 15.05
N ASN A 139 0.01 3.93 15.30
CA ASN A 139 1.19 3.50 16.06
C ASN A 139 2.50 3.79 15.32
N MET A 140 2.47 3.89 14.00
CA MET A 140 3.63 4.32 13.20
C MET A 140 3.84 5.84 13.21
N GLY A 141 2.98 6.60 13.86
CA GLY A 141 3.08 8.05 13.98
C GLY A 141 2.30 8.83 12.92
N MET A 142 1.47 8.17 12.13
CA MET A 142 0.64 8.86 11.14
C MET A 142 -0.55 9.55 11.80
N LYS A 143 -0.95 10.68 11.24
CA LYS A 143 -2.07 11.51 11.71
C LYS A 143 -3.06 11.71 10.56
N VAL A 144 -4.30 11.98 10.91
CA VAL A 144 -5.31 12.33 9.91
C VAL A 144 -4.91 13.61 9.20
N GLN A 145 -4.86 13.55 7.87
CA GLN A 145 -4.61 14.71 7.02
C GLN A 145 -5.93 15.37 6.61
N LYS A 146 -6.88 14.57 6.14
CA LYS A 146 -8.19 15.02 5.67
C LYS A 146 -9.20 13.89 5.81
N THR A 147 -10.46 14.20 5.64
CA THR A 147 -11.54 13.21 5.74
C THR A 147 -12.40 13.28 4.48
N THR A 148 -12.70 12.12 3.90
CA THR A 148 -13.70 11.97 2.84
C THR A 148 -15.03 11.61 3.48
N MET A 149 -16.07 12.35 3.14
CA MET A 149 -17.43 12.11 3.62
C MET A 149 -18.30 11.64 2.45
N GLU A 150 -19.30 10.81 2.75
CA GLU A 150 -20.23 10.31 1.74
C GLU A 150 -21.68 10.36 2.22
N VAL A 151 -22.58 10.35 1.28
CA VAL A 151 -24.02 10.08 1.50
C VAL A 151 -24.45 9.08 0.44
N ILE A 152 -25.15 8.03 0.89
CA ILE A 152 -25.70 7.02 -0.03
C ILE A 152 -27.12 7.48 -0.41
N LEU A 153 -27.37 7.63 -1.73
CA LEU A 153 -28.63 8.13 -2.27
C LEU A 153 -29.64 7.01 -2.50
#